data_4f9de86f011db33df5ea4503189edc15
#
_entry.id   4f9de86f011db33df5ea4503189edc15
#
_cell.length_a   1.000
_cell.length_b   1.000
_cell.length_c   1.000
_cell.angle_alpha   90.00
_cell.angle_beta   90.00
_cell.angle_gamma   90.00
#
_symmetry.space_group_name_H-M   'P 1'
#
loop_
_entity.id
_entity.type
_entity.pdbx_description
1 polymer ?
#
loop_
_entity_poly.entity_id
_entity_poly.type
_entity_poly.pdbx_seq_one_letter_code
_entity_poly.pdbx_strand_id
1 'polypeptide(L)'
;MSLSHQIKLGALMSYVAIAVNIVSGLIYTPWMINSIGRENFGLYTLALSVITLFVFDFGLSNAVTRFIAKYLAEGQQEKVNNCIGLVYRLYIIIDIVLFAILIGVFFFIPQIYQELTPEEIEKFKVIYSMAAMYAVVSFPFIPVNGVLTAYECFIQLKVCDVLHKLIIVGAMTLCLLMGYGLYALVMVNAISGVLTILFKVLCIKRYTPLNISWKYFNSTELKDIADYSGWVTVIALAQRCIFNLAPSILGALSG
;
A
#
# COMPACT_ATOMS: atom_id res chain seq x y z
N MET A 1 -19.13 18.09 13.12
CA MET A 1 -18.81 17.11 14.17
C MET A 1 -17.65 17.65 14.96
N SER A 2 -17.64 17.52 16.30
CA SER A 2 -16.49 17.96 17.09
C SER A 2 -15.26 17.06 16.80
N LEU A 3 -14.06 17.62 16.84
CA LEU A 3 -12.78 16.90 16.64
C LEU A 3 -12.67 15.67 17.57
N SER A 4 -13.05 15.84 18.83
CA SER A 4 -13.06 14.74 19.82
C SER A 4 -13.96 13.56 19.38
N HIS A 5 -15.08 13.81 18.74
CA HIS A 5 -16.00 12.77 18.25
C HIS A 5 -15.42 12.03 17.04
N GLN A 6 -14.74 12.74 16.13
CA GLN A 6 -14.07 12.13 14.99
C GLN A 6 -12.91 11.23 15.41
N ILE A 7 -12.11 11.66 16.40
CA ILE A 7 -11.01 10.86 16.96
C ILE A 7 -11.54 9.58 17.60
N LYS A 8 -12.59 9.68 18.44
CA LYS A 8 -13.19 8.51 19.10
C LYS A 8 -13.77 7.51 18.10
N LEU A 9 -14.52 7.99 17.10
CA LEU A 9 -15.05 7.12 16.05
C LEU A 9 -13.95 6.54 15.17
N GLY A 10 -12.91 7.31 14.83
CA GLY A 10 -11.76 6.82 14.10
C GLY A 10 -11.01 5.72 14.86
N ALA A 11 -10.84 5.87 16.17
CA ALA A 11 -10.27 4.83 17.04
C ALA A 11 -11.15 3.57 17.06
N LEU A 12 -12.47 3.72 17.24
CA LEU A 12 -13.40 2.58 17.21
C LEU A 12 -13.32 1.84 15.87
N MET A 13 -13.35 2.56 14.75
CA MET A 13 -13.23 1.96 13.43
C MET A 13 -11.86 1.29 13.21
N SER A 14 -10.81 1.78 13.86
CA SER A 14 -9.51 1.11 13.84
C SER A 14 -9.54 -0.24 14.55
N TYR A 15 -10.20 -0.35 15.70
CA TYR A 15 -10.41 -1.63 16.40
C TYR A 15 -11.26 -2.59 15.56
N VAL A 16 -12.31 -2.11 14.92
CA VAL A 16 -13.12 -2.91 13.98
C VAL A 16 -12.25 -3.42 12.83
N ALA A 17 -11.41 -2.57 12.24
CA ALA A 17 -10.50 -2.97 11.18
C ALA A 17 -9.50 -4.05 11.63
N ILE A 18 -8.94 -3.92 12.84
CA ILE A 18 -8.06 -4.92 13.46
C ILE A 18 -8.80 -6.25 13.64
N ALA A 19 -10.00 -6.22 14.23
CA ALA A 19 -10.82 -7.41 14.47
C ALA A 19 -11.14 -8.13 13.13
N VAL A 20 -11.56 -7.39 12.10
CA VAL A 20 -11.82 -7.92 10.75
C VAL A 20 -10.56 -8.55 10.16
N ASN A 21 -9.38 -7.93 10.33
CA ASN A 21 -8.12 -8.49 9.85
C ASN A 21 -7.75 -9.79 10.56
N ILE A 22 -7.90 -9.86 11.89
CA ILE A 22 -7.60 -11.06 12.69
C ILE A 22 -8.55 -12.20 12.30
N VAL A 23 -9.85 -11.96 12.26
CA VAL A 23 -10.85 -12.96 11.87
C VAL A 23 -10.60 -13.46 10.44
N SER A 24 -10.34 -12.53 9.51
CA SER A 24 -9.98 -12.90 8.12
C SER A 24 -8.70 -13.74 8.08
N GLY A 25 -7.66 -13.37 8.84
CA GLY A 25 -6.40 -14.12 8.89
C GLY A 25 -6.57 -15.55 9.45
N LEU A 26 -7.35 -15.70 10.52
CA LEU A 26 -7.52 -16.98 11.20
C LEU A 26 -8.48 -17.94 10.47
N ILE A 27 -9.53 -17.42 9.85
CA ILE A 27 -10.58 -18.25 9.24
C ILE A 27 -10.39 -18.35 7.73
N TYR A 28 -10.26 -17.20 7.07
CA TYR A 28 -10.22 -17.15 5.61
C TYR A 28 -8.91 -17.71 5.03
N THR A 29 -7.75 -17.37 5.61
CA THR A 29 -6.45 -17.79 5.05
C THR A 29 -6.26 -19.31 5.03
N PRO A 30 -6.54 -20.08 6.13
CA PRO A 30 -6.45 -21.52 6.09
C PRO A 30 -7.41 -22.17 5.09
N TRP A 31 -8.63 -21.64 4.99
CA TRP A 31 -9.61 -22.11 4.00
C TRP A 31 -9.14 -21.84 2.57
N MET A 32 -8.60 -20.67 2.29
CA MET A 32 -8.03 -20.31 0.99
C MET A 32 -6.88 -21.26 0.61
N ILE A 33 -5.96 -21.54 1.54
CA ILE A 33 -4.85 -22.46 1.31
C ILE A 33 -5.35 -23.86 0.94
N ASN A 34 -6.38 -24.33 1.63
CA ASN A 34 -6.99 -25.64 1.31
C ASN A 34 -7.69 -25.66 -0.05
N SER A 35 -8.23 -24.50 -0.49
CA SER A 35 -8.95 -24.39 -1.76
C SER A 35 -8.03 -24.31 -2.98
N ILE A 36 -6.91 -23.58 -2.90
CA ILE A 36 -5.97 -23.40 -4.04
C ILE A 36 -4.76 -24.31 -3.99
N GLY A 37 -4.54 -24.97 -2.86
CA GLY A 37 -3.34 -25.78 -2.59
C GLY A 37 -2.15 -24.98 -2.08
N ARG A 38 -1.26 -25.64 -1.35
CA ARG A 38 -0.08 -25.02 -0.72
C ARG A 38 0.90 -24.45 -1.73
N GLU A 39 1.12 -25.13 -2.85
CA GLU A 39 2.01 -24.73 -3.93
C GLU A 39 1.56 -23.39 -4.53
N ASN A 40 0.32 -23.27 -4.98
CA ASN A 40 -0.23 -22.04 -5.54
C ASN A 40 -0.26 -20.89 -4.53
N PHE A 41 -0.54 -21.18 -3.25
CA PHE A 41 -0.45 -20.18 -2.19
C PHE A 41 0.99 -19.71 -1.97
N GLY A 42 1.96 -20.64 -2.08
CA GLY A 42 3.39 -20.32 -2.04
C GLY A 42 3.78 -19.34 -3.15
N LEU A 43 3.41 -19.63 -4.41
CA LEU A 43 3.67 -18.74 -5.55
C LEU A 43 3.00 -17.36 -5.39
N TYR A 44 1.76 -17.32 -4.88
CA TYR A 44 1.03 -16.07 -4.60
C TYR A 44 1.75 -15.20 -3.56
N THR A 45 2.12 -15.80 -2.43
CA THR A 45 2.81 -15.07 -1.36
C THR A 45 4.21 -14.64 -1.77
N LEU A 46 4.92 -15.46 -2.55
CA LEU A 46 6.23 -15.13 -3.09
C LEU A 46 6.14 -13.90 -4.02
N ALA A 47 5.20 -13.89 -4.95
CA ALA A 47 5.01 -12.74 -5.86
C ALA A 47 4.68 -11.46 -5.10
N LEU A 48 3.78 -11.51 -4.11
CA LEU A 48 3.47 -10.36 -3.27
C LEU A 48 4.68 -9.90 -2.45
N SER A 49 5.47 -10.82 -1.92
CA SER A 49 6.67 -10.51 -1.13
C SER A 49 7.70 -9.78 -1.98
N VAL A 50 7.97 -10.26 -3.19
CA VAL A 50 8.92 -9.62 -4.12
C VAL A 50 8.46 -8.18 -4.43
N ILE A 51 7.18 -8.00 -4.74
CA ILE A 51 6.66 -6.67 -5.07
C ILE A 51 6.72 -5.73 -3.86
N THR A 52 6.37 -6.19 -2.66
CA THR A 52 6.41 -5.38 -1.44
C THR A 52 7.81 -4.97 -1.01
N LEU A 53 8.86 -5.66 -1.47
CA LEU A 53 10.24 -5.23 -1.27
C LEU A 53 10.54 -3.92 -2.00
N PHE A 54 9.99 -3.74 -3.19
CA PHE A 54 10.24 -2.58 -4.03
C PHE A 54 9.19 -1.47 -3.86
N VAL A 55 7.95 -1.83 -3.53
CA VAL A 55 6.87 -0.86 -3.24
C VAL A 55 7.02 -0.34 -1.82
N PHE A 56 7.86 0.68 -1.66
CA PHE A 56 8.15 1.31 -0.38
C PHE A 56 7.82 2.80 -0.43
N ASP A 57 7.13 3.31 0.59
CA ASP A 57 6.62 4.70 0.62
C ASP A 57 7.72 5.77 0.82
N PHE A 58 8.95 5.38 1.14
CA PHE A 58 10.05 6.31 1.43
C PHE A 58 9.70 7.43 2.43
N GLY A 59 8.74 7.18 3.32
CA GLY A 59 8.29 8.16 4.32
C GLY A 59 7.56 9.39 3.76
N LEU A 60 7.30 9.42 2.45
CA LEU A 60 6.67 10.55 1.77
C LEU A 60 5.23 10.79 2.24
N SER A 61 4.46 9.73 2.55
CA SER A 61 3.10 9.86 3.08
C SER A 61 3.09 10.58 4.44
N ASN A 62 4.08 10.29 5.29
CA ASN A 62 4.26 10.98 6.57
C ASN A 62 4.67 12.44 6.37
N ALA A 63 5.54 12.72 5.38
CA ALA A 63 5.89 14.08 5.01
C ALA A 63 4.66 14.86 4.53
N VAL A 64 3.85 14.26 3.66
CA VAL A 64 2.57 14.84 3.21
C VAL A 64 1.70 15.21 4.41
N THR A 65 1.47 14.27 5.32
CA THR A 65 0.67 14.54 6.53
C THR A 65 1.20 15.72 7.31
N ARG A 66 2.52 15.75 7.57
CA ARG A 66 3.16 16.81 8.36
C ARG A 66 3.08 18.19 7.70
N PHE A 67 3.49 18.29 6.44
CA PHE A 67 3.56 19.60 5.75
C PHE A 67 2.17 20.15 5.47
N ILE A 68 1.20 19.28 5.07
CA ILE A 68 -0.17 19.72 4.86
C ILE A 68 -0.80 20.18 6.18
N ALA A 69 -0.68 19.41 7.27
CA ALA A 69 -1.22 19.81 8.56
C ALA A 69 -0.64 21.13 9.05
N LYS A 70 0.68 21.37 8.84
CA LYS A 70 1.31 22.66 9.14
C LYS A 70 0.67 23.80 8.34
N TYR A 71 0.59 23.67 7.01
CA TYR A 71 0.04 24.72 6.15
C TYR A 71 -1.45 24.97 6.38
N LEU A 72 -2.21 23.94 6.74
CA LEU A 72 -3.62 24.08 7.15
C LEU A 72 -3.75 24.86 8.45
N ALA A 73 -2.91 24.58 9.46
CA ALA A 73 -2.88 25.32 10.72
C ALA A 73 -2.51 26.80 10.53
N GLU A 74 -1.68 27.11 9.53
CA GLU A 74 -1.30 28.47 9.13
C GLU A 74 -2.34 29.15 8.22
N GLY A 75 -3.43 28.44 7.82
CA GLY A 75 -4.45 28.96 6.90
C GLY A 75 -3.98 29.13 5.45
N GLN A 76 -2.88 28.48 5.04
CA GLN A 76 -2.22 28.67 3.75
C GLN A 76 -2.61 27.60 2.73
N GLN A 77 -3.87 27.60 2.30
CA GLN A 77 -4.41 26.59 1.38
C GLN A 77 -3.64 26.50 0.04
N GLU A 78 -3.11 27.63 -0.44
CA GLU A 78 -2.29 27.62 -1.66
C GLU A 78 -1.01 26.81 -1.49
N LYS A 79 -0.33 26.92 -0.34
CA LYS A 79 0.84 26.10 -0.04
C LYS A 79 0.49 24.61 0.09
N VAL A 80 -0.68 24.28 0.61
CA VAL A 80 -1.17 22.88 0.61
C VAL A 80 -1.25 22.35 -0.82
N ASN A 81 -1.90 23.10 -1.73
CA ASN A 81 -2.05 22.70 -3.13
C ASN A 81 -0.70 22.54 -3.86
N ASN A 82 0.24 23.44 -3.57
CA ASN A 82 1.59 23.42 -4.10
C ASN A 82 2.40 22.25 -3.58
N CYS A 83 2.37 21.99 -2.28
CA CYS A 83 3.04 20.86 -1.63
C CYS A 83 2.60 19.53 -2.22
N ILE A 84 1.29 19.34 -2.40
CA ILE A 84 0.75 18.12 -3.04
C ILE A 84 1.23 17.99 -4.48
N GLY A 85 1.27 19.08 -5.26
CA GLY A 85 1.80 19.06 -6.62
C GLY A 85 3.27 18.61 -6.68
N LEU A 86 4.12 19.08 -5.75
CA LEU A 86 5.51 18.65 -5.63
C LEU A 86 5.63 17.18 -5.26
N VAL A 87 4.85 16.73 -4.29
CA VAL A 87 4.86 15.34 -3.83
C VAL A 87 4.42 14.38 -4.94
N TYR A 88 3.35 14.68 -5.67
CA TYR A 88 2.92 13.84 -6.79
C TYR A 88 3.98 13.71 -7.89
N ARG A 89 4.73 14.78 -8.17
CA ARG A 89 5.86 14.68 -9.11
C ARG A 89 6.94 13.73 -8.63
N LEU A 90 7.29 13.78 -7.32
CA LEU A 90 8.24 12.83 -6.74
C LEU A 90 7.74 11.39 -6.88
N TYR A 91 6.46 11.15 -6.55
CA TYR A 91 5.89 9.82 -6.69
C TYR A 91 5.89 9.32 -8.13
N ILE A 92 5.61 10.17 -9.13
CA ILE A 92 5.67 9.79 -10.54
C ILE A 92 7.11 9.43 -10.95
N ILE A 93 8.10 10.21 -10.53
CA ILE A 93 9.51 9.91 -10.83
C ILE A 93 9.92 8.59 -10.20
N ILE A 94 9.59 8.36 -8.92
CA ILE A 94 9.90 7.11 -8.22
C ILE A 94 9.16 5.95 -8.87
N ASP A 95 7.92 6.14 -9.31
CA ASP A 95 7.11 5.11 -9.95
C ASP A 95 7.69 4.66 -11.30
N ILE A 96 8.24 5.59 -12.09
CA ILE A 96 8.96 5.26 -13.34
C ILE A 96 10.18 4.38 -13.03
N VAL A 97 10.95 4.71 -11.99
CA VAL A 97 12.10 3.91 -11.55
C VAL A 97 11.64 2.55 -11.05
N LEU A 98 10.58 2.52 -10.22
CA LEU A 98 9.97 1.30 -9.72
C LEU A 98 9.52 0.39 -10.87
N PHE A 99 8.84 0.94 -11.88
CA PHE A 99 8.41 0.21 -13.06
C PHE A 99 9.60 -0.43 -13.80
N ALA A 100 10.68 0.33 -13.99
CA ALA A 100 11.90 -0.20 -14.63
C ALA A 100 12.52 -1.34 -13.81
N ILE A 101 12.55 -1.23 -12.48
CA ILE A 101 13.05 -2.28 -11.58
C ILE A 101 12.16 -3.53 -11.68
N LEU A 102 10.84 -3.37 -11.63
CA LEU A 102 9.90 -4.50 -11.70
C LEU A 102 9.99 -5.23 -13.04
N ILE A 103 10.19 -4.50 -14.15
CA ILE A 103 10.49 -5.11 -15.46
C ILE A 103 11.81 -5.88 -15.40
N GLY A 104 12.86 -5.28 -14.84
CA GLY A 104 14.15 -5.97 -14.66
C GLY A 104 13.98 -7.29 -13.91
N VAL A 105 13.34 -7.26 -12.76
CA VAL A 105 13.07 -8.46 -11.95
C VAL A 105 12.31 -9.52 -12.76
N PHE A 106 11.33 -9.12 -13.57
CA PHE A 106 10.57 -10.05 -14.40
C PHE A 106 11.46 -10.89 -15.33
N PHE A 107 12.46 -10.27 -15.94
CA PHE A 107 13.41 -10.98 -16.82
C PHE A 107 14.36 -11.89 -16.04
N PHE A 108 14.68 -11.53 -14.81
CA PHE A 108 15.58 -12.32 -13.95
C PHE A 108 14.88 -13.39 -13.10
N ILE A 109 13.55 -13.51 -13.16
CA ILE A 109 12.79 -14.53 -12.42
C ILE A 109 13.38 -15.94 -12.58
N PRO A 110 13.68 -16.45 -13.81
CA PRO A 110 14.19 -17.81 -13.98
C PRO A 110 15.58 -18.00 -13.38
N GLN A 111 16.39 -16.95 -13.31
CA GLN A 111 17.73 -17.01 -12.72
C GLN A 111 17.70 -16.93 -11.20
N ILE A 112 16.75 -16.19 -10.64
CA ILE A 112 16.61 -16.02 -9.19
C ILE A 112 15.97 -17.27 -8.56
N TYR A 113 14.96 -17.84 -9.21
CA TYR A 113 14.17 -18.95 -8.68
C TYR A 113 14.45 -20.26 -9.41
N GLN A 114 15.69 -20.73 -9.34
CA GLN A 114 16.17 -21.94 -10.03
C GLN A 114 15.54 -23.24 -9.49
N GLU A 115 14.99 -23.22 -8.29
CA GLU A 115 14.34 -24.37 -7.66
C GLU A 115 12.91 -24.60 -8.16
N LEU A 116 12.29 -23.60 -8.82
CA LEU A 116 10.96 -23.74 -9.39
C LEU A 116 11.00 -24.52 -10.70
N THR A 117 10.01 -25.38 -10.90
CA THR A 117 9.82 -26.07 -12.16
C THR A 117 9.49 -25.09 -13.30
N PRO A 118 9.72 -25.42 -14.57
CA PRO A 118 9.37 -24.55 -15.69
C PRO A 118 7.90 -24.12 -15.69
N GLU A 119 6.98 -25.00 -15.29
CA GLU A 119 5.54 -24.72 -15.19
C GLU A 119 5.25 -23.70 -14.06
N GLU A 120 5.89 -23.86 -12.90
CA GLU A 120 5.76 -22.90 -11.79
C GLU A 120 6.35 -21.51 -12.14
N ILE A 121 7.44 -21.47 -12.89
CA ILE A 121 8.04 -20.21 -13.39
C ILE A 121 7.06 -19.47 -14.30
N GLU A 122 6.38 -20.18 -15.21
CA GLU A 122 5.36 -19.55 -16.07
C GLU A 122 4.18 -19.02 -15.25
N LYS A 123 3.65 -19.82 -14.34
CA LYS A 123 2.59 -19.39 -13.41
C LYS A 123 3.04 -18.18 -12.60
N PHE A 124 4.26 -18.22 -12.07
CA PHE A 124 4.83 -17.13 -11.27
C PHE A 124 4.98 -15.84 -12.07
N LYS A 125 5.48 -15.90 -13.32
CA LYS A 125 5.59 -14.73 -14.20
C LYS A 125 4.25 -14.05 -14.45
N VAL A 126 3.18 -14.82 -14.67
CA VAL A 126 1.84 -14.26 -14.89
C VAL A 126 1.34 -13.55 -13.62
N ILE A 127 1.43 -14.21 -12.46
CA ILE A 127 1.02 -13.65 -11.17
C ILE A 127 1.82 -12.39 -10.86
N TYR A 128 3.14 -12.46 -11.03
CA TYR A 128 4.04 -11.35 -10.81
C TYR A 128 3.68 -10.16 -11.71
N SER A 129 3.43 -10.38 -13.00
CA SER A 129 3.07 -9.31 -13.93
C SER A 129 1.79 -8.61 -13.54
N MET A 130 0.76 -9.37 -13.17
CA MET A 130 -0.53 -8.82 -12.71
C MET A 130 -0.36 -7.98 -11.43
N ALA A 131 0.38 -8.50 -10.46
CA ALA A 131 0.62 -7.83 -9.20
C ALA A 131 1.55 -6.61 -9.36
N ALA A 132 2.58 -6.70 -10.22
CA ALA A 132 3.47 -5.59 -10.55
C ALA A 132 2.72 -4.45 -11.27
N MET A 133 1.84 -4.78 -12.21
CA MET A 133 1.00 -3.78 -12.89
C MET A 133 0.09 -3.05 -11.90
N TYR A 134 -0.53 -3.78 -10.96
CA TYR A 134 -1.30 -3.16 -9.88
C TYR A 134 -0.43 -2.28 -8.99
N ALA A 135 0.77 -2.73 -8.64
CA ALA A 135 1.71 -1.97 -7.80
C ALA A 135 2.04 -0.61 -8.42
N VAL A 136 2.42 -0.58 -9.71
CA VAL A 136 2.70 0.65 -10.47
C VAL A 136 1.47 1.56 -10.53
N VAL A 137 0.29 1.03 -10.84
CA VAL A 137 -0.94 1.84 -10.90
C VAL A 137 -1.31 2.42 -9.53
N SER A 138 -1.06 1.69 -8.44
CA SER A 138 -1.43 2.09 -7.08
C SER A 138 -0.41 3.02 -6.40
N PHE A 139 0.86 2.96 -6.79
CA PHE A 139 1.95 3.66 -6.13
C PHE A 139 1.75 5.20 -6.07
N PRO A 140 1.37 5.91 -7.15
CA PRO A 140 1.14 7.35 -7.12
C PRO A 140 0.00 7.78 -6.17
N PHE A 141 -0.84 6.85 -5.71
CA PHE A 141 -1.96 7.13 -4.81
C PHE A 141 -1.65 6.89 -3.32
N ILE A 142 -0.45 6.44 -2.98
CA ILE A 142 -0.01 6.28 -1.58
C ILE A 142 -0.20 7.58 -0.77
N PRO A 143 0.13 8.80 -1.29
CA PRO A 143 -0.06 10.06 -0.57
C PRO A 143 -1.49 10.36 -0.14
N VAL A 144 -2.48 9.76 -0.79
CA VAL A 144 -3.92 9.94 -0.47
C VAL A 144 -4.22 9.68 1.00
N ASN A 145 -3.56 8.68 1.60
CA ASN A 145 -3.70 8.39 3.04
C ASN A 145 -3.17 9.55 3.90
N GLY A 146 -2.02 10.11 3.53
CA GLY A 146 -1.43 11.26 4.20
C GLY A 146 -2.30 12.52 4.10
N VAL A 147 -2.90 12.76 2.93
CA VAL A 147 -3.85 13.87 2.72
C VAL A 147 -5.08 13.72 3.62
N LEU A 148 -5.75 12.56 3.58
CA LEU A 148 -6.94 12.31 4.41
C LEU A 148 -6.62 12.45 5.91
N THR A 149 -5.43 12.01 6.32
CA THR A 149 -4.97 12.14 7.72
C THR A 149 -4.74 13.62 8.08
N ALA A 150 -4.11 14.41 7.21
CA ALA A 150 -3.84 15.82 7.45
C ALA A 150 -5.12 16.68 7.52
N TYR A 151 -6.16 16.30 6.77
CA TYR A 151 -7.49 16.92 6.83
C TYR A 151 -8.39 16.30 7.92
N GLU A 152 -7.82 15.47 8.82
CA GLU A 152 -8.54 14.82 9.92
C GLU A 152 -9.72 13.93 9.49
N CYS A 153 -9.71 13.46 8.23
CA CYS A 153 -10.72 12.57 7.69
C CYS A 153 -10.52 11.11 8.13
N PHE A 154 -10.32 10.89 9.44
CA PHE A 154 -9.98 9.58 10.00
C PHE A 154 -11.08 8.55 9.81
N ILE A 155 -12.35 8.95 9.96
CA ILE A 155 -13.49 8.04 9.80
C ILE A 155 -13.54 7.52 8.36
N GLN A 156 -13.46 8.44 7.39
CA GLN A 156 -13.52 8.11 5.96
C GLN A 156 -12.37 7.17 5.56
N LEU A 157 -11.16 7.45 6.07
CA LEU A 157 -9.99 6.61 5.82
C LEU A 157 -10.21 5.18 6.35
N LYS A 158 -10.67 5.03 7.59
CA LYS A 158 -10.90 3.73 8.22
C LYS A 158 -12.08 2.98 7.62
N VAL A 159 -13.14 3.67 7.25
CA VAL A 159 -14.26 3.07 6.51
C VAL A 159 -13.79 2.50 5.17
N CYS A 160 -12.95 3.24 4.42
CA CYS A 160 -12.37 2.73 3.18
C CYS A 160 -11.50 1.47 3.41
N ASP A 161 -10.71 1.45 4.49
CA ASP A 161 -9.87 0.30 4.83
C ASP A 161 -10.71 -0.94 5.19
N VAL A 162 -11.78 -0.78 5.99
CA VAL A 162 -12.71 -1.88 6.32
C VAL A 162 -13.45 -2.36 5.10
N LEU A 163 -14.00 -1.46 4.27
CA LEU A 163 -14.67 -1.82 3.02
C LEU A 163 -13.74 -2.58 2.08
N HIS A 164 -12.49 -2.12 1.93
CA HIS A 164 -11.49 -2.82 1.15
C HIS A 164 -11.31 -4.27 1.60
N LYS A 165 -11.17 -4.49 2.92
CA LYS A 165 -11.00 -5.84 3.47
C LYS A 165 -12.23 -6.72 3.24
N LEU A 166 -13.43 -6.18 3.42
CA LEU A 166 -14.67 -6.90 3.18
C LEU A 166 -14.85 -7.27 1.70
N ILE A 167 -14.55 -6.32 0.81
CA ILE A 167 -14.61 -6.56 -0.65
C ILE A 167 -13.62 -7.64 -1.06
N ILE A 168 -12.36 -7.57 -0.59
CA ILE A 168 -11.36 -8.60 -0.90
C ILE A 168 -11.82 -9.96 -0.43
N VAL A 169 -12.16 -10.10 0.85
CA VAL A 169 -12.54 -11.40 1.42
C VAL A 169 -13.79 -11.93 0.74
N GLY A 170 -14.82 -11.10 0.55
CA GLY A 170 -16.06 -11.49 -0.10
C GLY A 170 -15.86 -11.91 -1.56
N ALA A 171 -15.15 -11.08 -2.36
CA ALA A 171 -14.92 -11.37 -3.77
C ALA A 171 -13.99 -12.59 -3.96
N MET A 172 -12.93 -12.72 -3.15
CA MET A 172 -12.06 -13.90 -3.20
C MET A 172 -12.82 -15.19 -2.82
N THR A 173 -13.66 -15.12 -1.78
CA THR A 173 -14.50 -16.25 -1.38
C THR A 173 -15.44 -16.67 -2.51
N LEU A 174 -16.11 -15.72 -3.15
CA LEU A 174 -16.98 -15.99 -4.29
C LEU A 174 -16.21 -16.62 -5.46
N CYS A 175 -15.06 -16.07 -5.82
CA CYS A 175 -14.23 -16.63 -6.89
C CYS A 175 -13.79 -18.07 -6.60
N LEU A 176 -13.39 -18.37 -5.37
CA LEU A 176 -12.98 -19.73 -4.99
C LEU A 176 -14.17 -20.71 -4.98
N LEU A 177 -15.35 -20.29 -4.52
CA LEU A 177 -16.58 -21.12 -4.57
C LEU A 177 -17.04 -21.39 -6.02
N MET A 178 -16.75 -20.47 -6.95
CA MET A 178 -17.01 -20.66 -8.38
C MET A 178 -15.94 -21.52 -9.08
N GLY A 179 -14.93 -22.01 -8.36
CA GLY A 179 -13.86 -22.86 -8.90
C GLY A 179 -12.74 -22.08 -9.60
N TYR A 180 -12.70 -20.76 -9.48
CA TYR A 180 -11.59 -19.98 -10.00
C TYR A 180 -10.35 -20.18 -9.13
N GLY A 181 -9.19 -20.31 -9.80
CA GLY A 181 -7.93 -20.56 -9.13
C GLY A 181 -7.15 -19.30 -8.77
N LEU A 182 -5.84 -19.48 -8.66
CA LEU A 182 -4.84 -18.53 -8.22
C LEU A 182 -4.89 -17.16 -8.95
N TYR A 183 -5.05 -17.16 -10.27
CA TYR A 183 -5.08 -15.92 -11.07
C TYR A 183 -6.25 -15.01 -10.70
N ALA A 184 -7.40 -15.58 -10.39
CA ALA A 184 -8.56 -14.82 -9.96
C ALA A 184 -8.31 -14.11 -8.61
N LEU A 185 -7.57 -14.72 -7.70
CA LEU A 185 -7.22 -14.10 -6.42
C LEU A 185 -6.34 -12.84 -6.61
N VAL A 186 -5.37 -12.92 -7.53
CA VAL A 186 -4.51 -11.75 -7.84
C VAL A 186 -5.32 -10.65 -8.50
N MET A 187 -6.21 -10.99 -9.44
CA MET A 187 -7.12 -10.05 -10.09
C MET A 187 -8.07 -9.38 -9.09
N VAL A 188 -8.68 -10.14 -8.20
CA VAL A 188 -9.58 -9.61 -7.15
C VAL A 188 -8.81 -8.65 -6.24
N ASN A 189 -7.59 -9.00 -5.86
CA ASN A 189 -6.74 -8.10 -5.06
C ASN A 189 -6.49 -6.78 -5.79
N ALA A 190 -6.08 -6.81 -7.05
CA ALA A 190 -5.82 -5.64 -7.87
C ALA A 190 -7.09 -4.78 -8.04
N ILE A 191 -8.21 -5.38 -8.43
CA ILE A 191 -9.48 -4.67 -8.65
C ILE A 191 -9.99 -4.04 -7.34
N SER A 192 -9.96 -4.78 -6.24
CA SER A 192 -10.37 -4.28 -4.91
C SER A 192 -9.49 -3.13 -4.45
N GLY A 193 -8.19 -3.20 -4.73
CA GLY A 193 -7.24 -2.12 -4.45
C GLY A 193 -7.55 -0.85 -5.24
N VAL A 194 -7.77 -0.97 -6.56
CA VAL A 194 -8.16 0.17 -7.41
C VAL A 194 -9.48 0.78 -6.96
N LEU A 195 -10.48 -0.03 -6.64
CA LEU A 195 -11.76 0.47 -6.10
C LEU A 195 -11.55 1.26 -4.80
N THR A 196 -10.70 0.76 -3.91
CA THR A 196 -10.38 1.46 -2.66
C THR A 196 -9.70 2.80 -2.90
N ILE A 197 -8.76 2.84 -3.85
CA ILE A 197 -8.12 4.11 -4.28
C ILE A 197 -9.17 5.09 -4.80
N LEU A 198 -10.08 4.64 -5.67
CA LEU A 198 -11.16 5.47 -6.18
C LEU A 198 -12.05 6.01 -5.04
N PHE A 199 -12.44 5.18 -4.07
CA PHE A 199 -13.19 5.63 -2.91
C PHE A 199 -12.45 6.68 -2.09
N LYS A 200 -11.14 6.48 -1.84
CA LYS A 200 -10.30 7.46 -1.10
C LYS A 200 -10.17 8.78 -1.87
N VAL A 201 -9.99 8.74 -3.19
CA VAL A 201 -9.94 9.94 -4.04
C VAL A 201 -11.29 10.67 -4.04
N LEU A 202 -12.41 9.95 -4.11
CA LEU A 202 -13.74 10.54 -3.98
C LEU A 202 -13.94 11.19 -2.61
N CYS A 203 -13.45 10.58 -1.52
CA CYS A 203 -13.45 11.19 -0.20
C CYS A 203 -12.66 12.51 -0.17
N ILE A 204 -11.46 12.56 -0.77
CA ILE A 204 -10.69 13.81 -0.89
C ILE A 204 -11.52 14.87 -1.60
N LYS A 205 -12.07 14.55 -2.78
CA LYS A 205 -12.89 15.51 -3.55
C LYS A 205 -14.13 15.99 -2.80
N ARG A 206 -14.71 15.16 -1.94
CA ARG A 206 -15.93 15.49 -1.19
C ARG A 206 -15.68 16.27 0.09
N TYR A 207 -14.60 15.96 0.80
CA TYR A 207 -14.36 16.44 2.17
C TYR A 207 -13.23 17.44 2.28
N THR A 208 -12.47 17.70 1.20
CA THR A 208 -11.34 18.63 1.23
C THR A 208 -11.44 19.65 0.08
N PRO A 209 -11.00 20.91 0.27
CA PRO A 209 -10.91 21.92 -0.78
C PRO A 209 -9.62 21.79 -1.60
N LEU A 210 -9.04 20.58 -1.70
CA LEU A 210 -7.75 20.36 -2.33
C LEU A 210 -7.82 20.54 -3.85
N ASN A 211 -6.94 21.40 -4.38
CA ASN A 211 -6.68 21.58 -5.80
C ASN A 211 -5.17 21.39 -6.07
N ILE A 212 -4.81 20.38 -6.86
CA ILE A 212 -3.40 20.05 -7.11
C ILE A 212 -2.77 21.06 -8.08
N SER A 213 -1.74 21.75 -7.63
CA SER A 213 -0.97 22.72 -8.44
C SER A 213 0.15 22.01 -9.22
N TRP A 214 -0.17 21.45 -10.38
CA TRP A 214 0.78 20.69 -11.21
C TRP A 214 1.95 21.54 -11.77
N LYS A 215 1.77 22.86 -11.92
CA LYS A 215 2.77 23.74 -12.51
C LYS A 215 3.76 24.30 -11.48
N TYR A 216 3.43 24.23 -10.19
CA TYR A 216 4.28 24.76 -9.14
C TYR A 216 5.55 23.92 -8.98
N PHE A 217 6.71 24.59 -8.90
CA PHE A 217 7.98 23.98 -8.59
C PHE A 217 8.80 24.89 -7.71
N ASN A 218 9.25 24.38 -6.57
CA ASN A 218 10.16 25.06 -5.65
C ASN A 218 11.19 24.05 -5.15
N SER A 219 12.45 24.28 -5.51
CA SER A 219 13.56 23.38 -5.18
C SER A 219 13.83 23.31 -3.68
N THR A 220 13.64 24.41 -2.94
CA THR A 220 13.86 24.45 -1.49
C THR A 220 12.81 23.62 -0.76
N GLU A 221 11.52 23.82 -1.07
CA GLU A 221 10.44 23.03 -0.48
C GLU A 221 10.56 21.55 -0.83
N LEU A 222 10.97 21.25 -2.07
CA LEU A 222 11.20 19.87 -2.51
C LEU A 222 12.31 19.23 -1.68
N LYS A 223 13.41 19.95 -1.42
CA LYS A 223 14.51 19.48 -0.59
C LYS A 223 14.05 19.24 0.85
N ASP A 224 13.28 20.16 1.43
CA ASP A 224 12.78 20.00 2.80
C ASP A 224 11.89 18.76 2.94
N ILE A 225 11.04 18.49 1.94
CA ILE A 225 10.19 17.28 1.88
C ILE A 225 11.08 16.03 1.76
N ALA A 226 12.07 16.05 0.86
CA ALA A 226 12.97 14.93 0.63
C ALA A 226 13.84 14.62 1.85
N ASP A 227 14.40 15.64 2.49
CA ASP A 227 15.22 15.49 3.70
C ASP A 227 14.40 14.89 4.85
N TYR A 228 13.20 15.38 5.08
CA TYR A 228 12.32 14.81 6.10
C TYR A 228 11.92 13.36 5.76
N SER A 229 11.54 13.09 4.51
CA SER A 229 11.19 11.75 4.05
C SER A 229 12.35 10.78 4.17
N GLY A 230 13.58 11.25 3.88
CA GLY A 230 14.80 10.46 4.03
C GLY A 230 15.00 9.98 5.48
N TRP A 231 14.86 10.86 6.46
CA TRP A 231 14.94 10.49 7.88
C TRP A 231 13.85 9.51 8.30
N VAL A 232 12.61 9.73 7.87
CA VAL A 232 11.49 8.80 8.14
C VAL A 232 11.76 7.43 7.49
N THR A 233 12.36 7.42 6.29
CA THR A 233 12.77 6.18 5.61
C THR A 233 13.82 5.42 6.42
N VAL A 234 14.85 6.11 6.91
CA VAL A 234 15.90 5.49 7.76
C VAL A 234 15.28 4.87 9.02
N ILE A 235 14.38 5.59 9.67
CA ILE A 235 13.66 5.08 10.85
C ILE A 235 12.83 3.83 10.50
N ALA A 236 12.08 3.87 9.39
CA ALA A 236 11.25 2.74 8.95
C ALA A 236 12.10 1.51 8.57
N LEU A 237 13.25 1.72 7.93
CA LEU A 237 14.21 0.64 7.62
C LEU A 237 14.82 0.06 8.90
N ALA A 238 15.23 0.90 9.85
CA ALA A 238 15.75 0.44 11.13
C ALA A 238 14.71 -0.39 11.90
N GLN A 239 13.44 0.06 11.93
CA GLN A 239 12.35 -0.71 12.53
C GLN A 239 12.16 -2.06 11.83
N ARG A 240 12.17 -2.12 10.50
CA ARG A 240 12.08 -3.38 9.74
C ARG A 240 13.25 -4.30 10.08
N CYS A 241 14.46 -3.79 10.17
CA CYS A 241 15.63 -4.58 10.60
C CYS A 241 15.43 -5.14 12.01
N ILE A 242 15.01 -4.33 12.98
CA ILE A 242 14.78 -4.79 14.35
C ILE A 242 13.71 -5.90 14.38
N PHE A 243 12.56 -5.70 13.76
CA PHE A 243 11.45 -6.66 13.82
C PHE A 243 11.69 -7.94 13.01
N ASN A 244 12.47 -7.89 11.93
CA ASN A 244 12.71 -9.05 11.06
C ASN A 244 14.01 -9.79 11.42
N LEU A 245 15.06 -9.08 11.87
CA LEU A 245 16.33 -9.71 12.21
C LEU A 245 16.34 -10.26 13.65
N ALA A 246 15.66 -9.60 14.58
CA ALA A 246 15.67 -10.07 15.97
C ALA A 246 15.17 -11.52 16.15
N PRO A 247 14.03 -11.94 15.55
CA PRO A 247 13.61 -13.34 15.60
C PRO A 247 14.60 -14.30 14.93
N SER A 248 15.21 -13.87 13.81
CA SER A 248 16.20 -14.70 13.08
C SER A 248 17.48 -14.88 13.88
N ILE A 249 17.96 -13.84 14.55
CA ILE A 249 19.14 -13.91 15.43
C ILE A 249 18.84 -14.77 16.66
N LEU A 250 17.68 -14.57 17.28
CA LEU A 250 17.25 -15.39 18.43
C LEU A 250 17.13 -16.87 18.05
N GLY A 251 16.54 -17.17 16.88
CA GLY A 251 16.47 -18.54 16.36
C GLY A 251 17.85 -19.15 16.10
N ALA A 252 18.79 -18.37 15.59
CA ALA A 252 20.17 -18.84 15.38
C ALA A 252 20.99 -19.04 16.68
N LEU A 253 20.64 -18.30 17.75
CA LEU A 253 21.33 -18.40 19.04
C LEU A 253 20.69 -19.43 20.00
N SER A 254 19.42 -19.76 19.78
CA SER A 254 18.67 -20.70 20.62
C SER A 254 18.61 -22.13 20.08
N GLY A 255 19.08 -22.35 18.88
CA GLY A 255 19.08 -23.62 18.16
C GLY A 255 20.22 -24.51 18.44
#